data_2e6d42b086efaa3a04a2dd5cde0f14b9
#
_entry.id   2e6d42b086efaa3a04a2dd5cde0f14b9
#
_cell.length_a   1.000
_cell.length_b   1.000
_cell.length_c   1.000
_cell.angle_alpha   90.00
_cell.angle_beta   90.00
_cell.angle_gamma   90.00
#
_symmetry.space_group_name_H-M   'P 1'
#
loop_
_entity.id
_entity.type
_entity.pdbx_description
1 polymer ?
#
loop_
_entity_poly.entity_id
_entity_poly.type
_entity_poly.pdbx_seq_one_letter_code
_entity_poly.pdbx_strand_id
1 'polypeptide(L)'
;MKSLPIILRVIIAAVLMFAASFSGMLLQLIPGYQNILAGTAVGRSTTGLLLACAAMLLQYACATVIAYAAVRLLARYLDHQPPAMLKLRPTKTGMIWFAAMIGVAMVISLIAGGITILFDVAGEPLAQHGDQWWATLIIVLGMAFLLQGIPEEFIWRGWLLPSLGAKISMRWAVGFSVVVFGSLHLVSRGGQSNALEHVIYLAMPLGFAYAAAMARLVADSTWAAVGVHGGYHTAMVIANVLPINNSPTLWALIGALWFAVGLAIRAWRRPFAPAQSDPQESVPA
;
A
#
# COMPACT_ATOMS: atom_id res chain seq x y z
N MET A 1 -16.44 -24.85 16.15
CA MET A 1 -16.80 -24.16 14.87
C MET A 1 -15.68 -24.43 13.85
N LYS A 2 -16.01 -24.85 12.61
CA LYS A 2 -15.00 -25.05 11.56
C LYS A 2 -14.40 -23.68 11.19
N SER A 3 -13.09 -23.56 11.25
CA SER A 3 -12.38 -22.32 10.88
C SER A 3 -12.56 -22.04 9.39
N LEU A 4 -12.76 -20.76 9.03
CA LEU A 4 -12.97 -20.32 7.64
C LEU A 4 -11.79 -20.77 6.74
N PRO A 5 -12.06 -21.34 5.55
CA PRO A 5 -11.03 -21.73 4.58
C PRO A 5 -10.15 -20.54 4.13
N ILE A 6 -8.89 -20.83 3.77
CA ILE A 6 -7.93 -19.84 3.28
C ILE A 6 -8.49 -19.05 2.08
N ILE A 7 -9.06 -19.76 1.09
CA ILE A 7 -9.61 -19.14 -0.12
C ILE A 7 -10.67 -18.10 0.22
N LEU A 8 -11.56 -18.41 1.16
CA LEU A 8 -12.63 -17.48 1.52
C LEU A 8 -12.09 -16.24 2.25
N ARG A 9 -11.01 -16.37 3.05
CA ARG A 9 -10.30 -15.23 3.65
C ARG A 9 -9.70 -14.30 2.59
N VAL A 10 -9.10 -14.88 1.57
CA VAL A 10 -8.53 -14.14 0.43
C VAL A 10 -9.64 -13.40 -0.34
N ILE A 11 -10.76 -14.07 -0.61
CA ILE A 11 -11.92 -13.45 -1.27
C ILE A 11 -12.44 -12.27 -0.43
N ILE A 12 -12.59 -12.47 0.88
CA ILE A 12 -13.04 -11.40 1.80
C ILE A 12 -12.06 -10.20 1.74
N ALA A 13 -10.74 -10.46 1.76
CA ALA A 13 -9.75 -9.39 1.66
C ALA A 13 -9.87 -8.61 0.35
N ALA A 14 -10.01 -9.30 -0.78
CA ALA A 14 -10.17 -8.67 -2.09
C ALA A 14 -11.48 -7.85 -2.18
N VAL A 15 -12.60 -8.44 -1.78
CA VAL A 15 -13.90 -7.76 -1.78
C VAL A 15 -13.87 -6.54 -0.86
N LEU A 16 -13.29 -6.68 0.33
CA LEU A 16 -13.19 -5.58 1.29
C LEU A 16 -12.29 -4.45 0.76
N MET A 17 -11.18 -4.77 0.09
CA MET A 17 -10.31 -3.78 -0.52
C MET A 17 -11.08 -2.93 -1.54
N PHE A 18 -11.81 -3.56 -2.47
CA PHE A 18 -12.62 -2.82 -3.44
C PHE A 18 -13.76 -2.05 -2.76
N ALA A 19 -14.48 -2.67 -1.84
CA ALA A 19 -15.56 -2.01 -1.10
C ALA A 19 -15.08 -0.77 -0.35
N ALA A 20 -13.91 -0.85 0.30
CA ALA A 20 -13.29 0.29 0.97
C ALA A 20 -12.89 1.38 -0.05
N SER A 21 -12.20 1.01 -1.14
CA SER A 21 -11.72 1.96 -2.15
C SER A 21 -12.87 2.74 -2.82
N PHE A 22 -14.02 2.10 -3.05
CA PHE A 22 -15.17 2.75 -3.68
C PHE A 22 -16.12 3.43 -2.69
N SER A 23 -15.96 3.20 -1.38
CA SER A 23 -16.90 3.69 -0.36
C SER A 23 -17.08 5.20 -0.36
N GLY A 24 -16.02 5.95 -0.59
CA GLY A 24 -16.06 7.41 -0.65
C GLY A 24 -16.89 7.96 -1.80
N MET A 25 -17.11 7.18 -2.88
CA MET A 25 -17.98 7.61 -3.98
C MET A 25 -19.43 7.81 -3.55
N LEU A 26 -19.86 7.16 -2.45
CA LEU A 26 -21.20 7.36 -1.91
C LEU A 26 -21.45 8.81 -1.46
N LEU A 27 -20.41 9.56 -1.10
CA LEU A 27 -20.54 10.98 -0.76
C LEU A 27 -21.00 11.82 -1.97
N GLN A 28 -20.73 11.34 -3.19
CA GLN A 28 -21.15 12.04 -4.42
C GLN A 28 -22.68 11.98 -4.64
N LEU A 29 -23.39 11.13 -3.88
CA LEU A 29 -24.86 11.11 -3.86
C LEU A 29 -25.44 12.27 -3.04
N ILE A 30 -24.64 12.97 -2.22
CA ILE A 30 -25.05 14.13 -1.45
C ILE A 30 -25.23 15.31 -2.39
N PRO A 31 -26.41 15.97 -2.44
CA PRO A 31 -26.63 17.13 -3.27
C PRO A 31 -25.58 18.23 -3.04
N GLY A 32 -25.00 18.74 -4.13
CA GLY A 32 -23.96 19.78 -4.07
C GLY A 32 -22.53 19.29 -3.83
N TYR A 33 -22.31 18.05 -3.40
CA TYR A 33 -20.95 17.54 -3.17
C TYR A 33 -20.11 17.53 -4.45
N GLN A 34 -20.68 17.15 -5.59
CA GLN A 34 -19.99 17.17 -6.88
C GLN A 34 -19.61 18.59 -7.31
N ASN A 35 -20.42 19.61 -6.97
CA ASN A 35 -20.09 21.01 -7.26
C ASN A 35 -18.86 21.48 -6.47
N ILE A 36 -18.69 20.99 -5.24
CA ILE A 36 -17.50 21.26 -4.43
C ILE A 36 -16.28 20.59 -5.08
N LEU A 37 -16.38 19.30 -5.48
CA LEU A 37 -15.31 18.58 -6.16
C LEU A 37 -14.94 19.26 -7.51
N ALA A 38 -15.92 19.69 -8.28
CA ALA A 38 -15.70 20.39 -9.56
C ALA A 38 -14.97 21.74 -9.39
N GLY A 39 -14.97 22.31 -8.20
CA GLY A 39 -14.19 23.49 -7.85
C GLY A 39 -12.68 23.32 -8.03
N THR A 40 -12.17 22.08 -8.03
CA THR A 40 -10.76 21.79 -8.30
C THR A 40 -10.41 21.90 -9.78
N ALA A 41 -11.36 21.68 -10.68
CA ALA A 41 -11.12 21.56 -12.11
C ALA A 41 -11.06 22.90 -12.87
N VAL A 42 -11.42 24.02 -12.26
CA VAL A 42 -11.73 25.27 -12.98
C VAL A 42 -10.98 26.48 -12.42
N GLY A 43 -9.70 26.38 -12.04
CA GLY A 43 -8.83 27.53 -11.77
C GLY A 43 -9.44 28.62 -10.86
N ARG A 44 -10.19 28.23 -9.84
CA ARG A 44 -10.99 29.11 -8.98
C ARG A 44 -10.23 29.59 -7.75
N SER A 45 -10.85 30.44 -6.95
CA SER A 45 -10.26 31.04 -5.76
C SER A 45 -9.58 30.00 -4.85
N THR A 46 -8.55 30.41 -4.14
CA THR A 46 -7.83 29.57 -3.17
C THR A 46 -8.78 28.85 -2.19
N THR A 47 -9.85 29.57 -1.74
CA THR A 47 -10.87 28.99 -0.86
C THR A 47 -11.64 27.85 -1.53
N GLY A 48 -12.05 28.00 -2.80
CA GLY A 48 -12.74 26.95 -3.54
C GLY A 48 -11.86 25.70 -3.70
N LEU A 49 -10.57 25.90 -3.97
CA LEU A 49 -9.60 24.84 -4.11
C LEU A 49 -9.34 24.09 -2.78
N LEU A 50 -9.25 24.83 -1.66
CA LEU A 50 -9.12 24.23 -0.32
C LEU A 50 -10.36 23.40 0.04
N LEU A 51 -11.57 23.89 -0.25
CA LEU A 51 -12.80 23.13 -0.01
C LEU A 51 -12.85 21.86 -0.84
N ALA A 52 -12.42 21.92 -2.07
CA ALA A 52 -12.35 20.75 -2.94
C ALA A 52 -11.29 19.74 -2.46
N CYS A 53 -10.11 20.19 -2.03
CA CYS A 53 -9.12 19.31 -1.39
C CYS A 53 -9.70 18.64 -0.13
N ALA A 54 -10.39 19.40 0.72
CA ALA A 54 -11.02 18.85 1.93
C ALA A 54 -12.09 17.79 1.60
N ALA A 55 -12.93 18.04 0.59
CA ALA A 55 -13.92 17.09 0.11
C ALA A 55 -13.26 15.80 -0.44
N MET A 56 -12.20 15.93 -1.23
CA MET A 56 -11.43 14.79 -1.72
C MET A 56 -10.81 13.98 -0.57
N LEU A 57 -10.18 14.65 0.40
CA LEU A 57 -9.61 13.98 1.57
C LEU A 57 -10.68 13.26 2.40
N LEU A 58 -11.86 13.85 2.55
CA LEU A 58 -12.99 13.20 3.21
C LEU A 58 -13.42 11.94 2.44
N GLN A 59 -13.52 12.03 1.12
CA GLN A 59 -13.83 10.88 0.26
C GLN A 59 -12.80 9.76 0.43
N TYR A 60 -11.52 10.08 0.44
CA TYR A 60 -10.45 9.10 0.64
C TYR A 60 -10.43 8.52 2.07
N ALA A 61 -10.74 9.33 3.07
CA ALA A 61 -10.79 8.89 4.46
C ALA A 61 -11.88 7.82 4.70
N CYS A 62 -12.96 7.80 3.91
CA CYS A 62 -13.97 6.73 3.98
C CYS A 62 -13.35 5.35 3.79
N ALA A 63 -12.41 5.19 2.84
CA ALA A 63 -11.71 3.92 2.62
C ALA A 63 -10.95 3.46 3.87
N THR A 64 -10.19 4.38 4.49
CA THR A 64 -9.46 4.10 5.73
C THR A 64 -10.39 3.72 6.89
N VAL A 65 -11.48 4.46 7.08
CA VAL A 65 -12.44 4.20 8.18
C VAL A 65 -13.10 2.84 8.00
N ILE A 66 -13.57 2.53 6.79
CA ILE A 66 -14.21 1.24 6.50
C ILE A 66 -13.22 0.09 6.66
N ALA A 67 -12.01 0.19 6.11
CA ALA A 67 -11.00 -0.83 6.26
C ALA A 67 -10.65 -1.06 7.74
N TYR A 68 -10.43 0.02 8.51
CA TYR A 68 -10.14 -0.07 9.94
C TYR A 68 -11.25 -0.77 10.73
N ALA A 69 -12.50 -0.36 10.52
CA ALA A 69 -13.66 -0.96 11.20
C ALA A 69 -13.79 -2.44 10.82
N ALA A 70 -13.74 -2.75 9.51
CA ALA A 70 -13.94 -4.10 9.00
C ALA A 70 -12.86 -5.07 9.50
N VAL A 71 -11.57 -4.71 9.45
CA VAL A 71 -10.51 -5.62 9.92
C VAL A 71 -10.60 -5.90 11.42
N ARG A 72 -11.06 -4.93 12.23
CA ARG A 72 -11.31 -5.14 13.66
C ARG A 72 -12.48 -6.08 13.91
N LEU A 73 -13.56 -5.94 13.13
CA LEU A 73 -14.70 -6.85 13.19
C LEU A 73 -14.31 -8.26 12.75
N LEU A 74 -13.55 -8.39 11.65
CA LEU A 74 -13.05 -9.68 11.16
C LEU A 74 -12.15 -10.37 12.19
N ALA A 75 -11.20 -9.64 12.78
CA ALA A 75 -10.34 -10.20 13.83
C ALA A 75 -11.18 -10.69 15.02
N ARG A 76 -12.13 -9.88 15.48
CA ARG A 76 -12.93 -10.20 16.68
C ARG A 76 -13.92 -11.34 16.44
N TYR A 77 -14.71 -11.26 15.36
CA TYR A 77 -15.87 -12.15 15.16
C TYR A 77 -15.59 -13.34 14.26
N LEU A 78 -14.66 -13.20 13.29
CA LEU A 78 -14.31 -14.27 12.37
C LEU A 78 -13.12 -15.10 12.87
N ASP A 79 -12.07 -14.43 13.37
CA ASP A 79 -10.86 -15.08 13.84
C ASP A 79 -10.88 -15.35 15.35
N HIS A 80 -11.80 -14.74 16.09
CA HIS A 80 -11.87 -14.80 17.57
C HIS A 80 -10.54 -14.37 18.22
N GLN A 81 -9.86 -13.40 17.61
CA GLN A 81 -8.56 -12.88 18.03
C GLN A 81 -8.67 -11.44 18.56
N PRO A 82 -7.82 -11.06 19.50
CA PRO A 82 -7.79 -9.69 19.98
C PRO A 82 -7.34 -8.74 18.85
N PRO A 83 -7.88 -7.50 18.77
CA PRO A 83 -7.47 -6.53 17.74
C PRO A 83 -5.98 -6.17 17.78
N ALA A 84 -5.28 -6.50 18.86
CA ALA A 84 -3.82 -6.31 18.97
C ALA A 84 -3.02 -7.11 17.92
N MET A 85 -3.55 -8.23 17.42
CA MET A 85 -2.92 -9.02 16.35
C MET A 85 -2.75 -8.22 15.06
N LEU A 86 -3.61 -7.26 14.80
CA LEU A 86 -3.59 -6.43 13.60
C LEU A 86 -2.41 -5.46 13.56
N LYS A 87 -1.78 -5.17 14.72
CA LYS A 87 -0.65 -4.25 14.88
C LYS A 87 -0.89 -2.86 14.25
N LEU A 88 -2.12 -2.35 14.40
CA LEU A 88 -2.54 -1.05 13.87
C LEU A 88 -2.21 0.12 14.80
N ARG A 89 -1.87 -0.15 16.07
CA ARG A 89 -1.49 0.92 17.00
C ARG A 89 -0.15 1.53 16.56
N PRO A 90 -0.07 2.85 16.40
CA PRO A 90 1.20 3.53 16.16
C PRO A 90 2.14 3.32 17.33
N THR A 91 3.31 2.72 17.06
CA THR A 91 4.39 2.57 18.04
C THR A 91 5.59 3.36 17.54
N LYS A 92 6.52 3.75 18.46
CA LYS A 92 7.73 4.46 18.06
C LYS A 92 8.51 3.70 16.98
N THR A 93 8.71 2.39 17.17
CA THR A 93 9.38 1.53 16.18
C THR A 93 8.61 1.50 14.86
N GLY A 94 7.29 1.30 14.90
CA GLY A 94 6.45 1.28 13.70
C GLY A 94 6.52 2.59 12.91
N MET A 95 6.54 3.74 13.60
CA MET A 95 6.64 5.05 12.93
C MET A 95 8.03 5.34 12.39
N ILE A 96 9.10 4.85 13.05
CA ILE A 96 10.45 4.92 12.48
C ILE A 96 10.53 4.10 11.18
N TRP A 97 9.99 2.89 11.18
CA TRP A 97 9.93 2.06 9.97
C TRP A 97 9.07 2.70 8.88
N PHE A 98 7.91 3.28 9.25
CA PHE A 98 7.06 4.03 8.32
C PHE A 98 7.86 5.13 7.60
N ALA A 99 8.52 5.99 8.35
CA ALA A 99 9.32 7.09 7.80
C ALA A 99 10.53 6.56 6.97
N ALA A 100 11.22 5.53 7.47
CA ALA A 100 12.32 4.91 6.75
C ALA A 100 11.89 4.32 5.40
N MET A 101 10.74 3.65 5.34
CA MET A 101 10.23 3.06 4.10
C MET A 101 9.79 4.13 3.09
N ILE A 102 9.28 5.28 3.53
CA ILE A 102 9.05 6.43 2.65
C ILE A 102 10.39 6.92 2.06
N GLY A 103 11.42 7.05 2.89
CA GLY A 103 12.77 7.39 2.40
C GLY A 103 13.32 6.40 1.38
N VAL A 104 13.14 5.09 1.63
CA VAL A 104 13.52 4.04 0.68
C VAL A 104 12.73 4.17 -0.63
N ALA A 105 11.43 4.49 -0.57
CA ALA A 105 10.61 4.71 -1.76
C ALA A 105 11.15 5.86 -2.63
N MET A 106 11.57 6.97 -2.00
CA MET A 106 12.21 8.09 -2.69
C MET A 106 13.49 7.65 -3.41
N VAL A 107 14.36 6.92 -2.71
CA VAL A 107 15.61 6.42 -3.28
C VAL A 107 15.35 5.47 -4.45
N ILE A 108 14.41 4.55 -4.33
CA ILE A 108 14.02 3.62 -5.40
C ILE A 108 13.53 4.40 -6.62
N SER A 109 12.64 5.38 -6.43
CA SER A 109 12.08 6.17 -7.54
C SER A 109 13.14 7.02 -8.23
N LEU A 110 14.09 7.59 -7.48
CA LEU A 110 15.22 8.34 -8.04
C LEU A 110 16.17 7.43 -8.82
N ILE A 111 16.49 6.25 -8.30
CA ILE A 111 17.36 5.28 -9.00
C ILE A 111 16.67 4.78 -10.28
N ALA A 112 15.42 4.31 -10.17
CA ALA A 112 14.71 3.78 -11.33
C ALA A 112 14.48 4.86 -12.39
N GLY A 113 14.03 6.05 -11.97
CA GLY A 113 13.85 7.19 -12.87
C GLY A 113 15.16 7.68 -13.48
N GLY A 114 16.24 7.78 -12.69
CA GLY A 114 17.56 8.13 -13.19
C GLY A 114 18.09 7.16 -14.24
N ILE A 115 17.86 5.85 -14.05
CA ILE A 115 18.21 4.83 -15.07
C ILE A 115 17.41 5.05 -16.34
N THR A 116 16.09 5.28 -16.25
CA THR A 116 15.25 5.49 -17.46
C THR A 116 15.64 6.77 -18.21
N ILE A 117 16.02 7.83 -17.51
CA ILE A 117 16.55 9.06 -18.13
C ILE A 117 17.90 8.80 -18.79
N LEU A 118 18.83 8.15 -18.08
CA LEU A 118 20.18 7.89 -18.58
C LEU A 118 20.20 7.06 -19.88
N PHE A 119 19.27 6.14 -20.01
CA PHE A 119 19.14 5.26 -21.18
C PHE A 119 18.07 5.73 -22.18
N ASP A 120 17.57 6.96 -22.03
CA ASP A 120 16.55 7.57 -22.91
C ASP A 120 15.36 6.63 -23.18
N VAL A 121 14.82 6.03 -22.11
CA VAL A 121 13.74 5.08 -22.22
C VAL A 121 12.45 5.79 -22.64
N ALA A 122 11.94 5.44 -23.81
CA ALA A 122 10.69 5.97 -24.33
C ALA A 122 9.50 5.60 -23.43
N GLY A 123 8.51 6.48 -23.34
CA GLY A 123 7.26 6.27 -22.59
C GLY A 123 6.42 7.54 -22.56
N GLU A 124 5.25 7.44 -21.92
CA GLU A 124 4.39 8.60 -21.73
C GLU A 124 4.95 9.53 -20.65
N PRO A 125 5.05 10.84 -20.93
CA PRO A 125 5.50 11.80 -19.93
C PRO A 125 4.59 11.75 -18.69
N LEU A 126 5.20 11.75 -17.51
CA LEU A 126 4.43 11.95 -16.28
C LEU A 126 3.89 13.39 -16.27
N ALA A 127 2.65 13.57 -15.82
CA ALA A 127 1.98 14.85 -15.83
C ALA A 127 2.75 15.90 -15.02
N GLN A 128 3.10 17.02 -15.64
CA GLN A 128 3.72 18.15 -14.95
C GLN A 128 2.70 18.91 -14.11
N HIS A 129 3.13 19.43 -12.97
CA HIS A 129 2.29 20.21 -12.08
C HIS A 129 2.25 21.68 -12.53
N GLY A 130 1.02 22.21 -12.69
CA GLY A 130 0.80 23.64 -12.92
C GLY A 130 0.94 24.47 -11.63
N ASP A 131 0.51 25.74 -11.69
CA ASP A 131 0.63 26.72 -10.60
C ASP A 131 -0.02 26.28 -9.27
N GLN A 132 -0.89 25.29 -9.30
CA GLN A 132 -1.60 24.77 -8.13
C GLN A 132 -0.97 23.46 -7.57
N TRP A 133 0.34 23.29 -7.74
CA TRP A 133 1.09 22.12 -7.32
C TRP A 133 0.83 21.67 -5.86
N TRP A 134 0.60 22.61 -4.95
CA TRP A 134 0.32 22.33 -3.55
C TRP A 134 -1.01 21.59 -3.35
N ALA A 135 -2.05 21.93 -4.13
CA ALA A 135 -3.33 21.23 -4.07
C ALA A 135 -3.20 19.81 -4.62
N THR A 136 -2.47 19.64 -5.72
CA THR A 136 -2.12 18.35 -6.26
C THR A 136 -1.36 17.51 -5.23
N LEU A 137 -0.38 18.09 -4.54
CA LEU A 137 0.37 17.41 -3.49
C LEU A 137 -0.54 16.94 -2.34
N ILE A 138 -1.47 17.78 -1.86
CA ILE A 138 -2.43 17.42 -0.82
C ILE A 138 -3.30 16.24 -1.26
N ILE A 139 -3.85 16.30 -2.47
CA ILE A 139 -4.73 15.27 -3.02
C ILE A 139 -3.98 13.95 -3.18
N VAL A 140 -2.75 14.01 -3.68
CA VAL A 140 -1.94 12.80 -3.90
C VAL A 140 -1.49 12.18 -2.59
N LEU A 141 -1.09 12.96 -1.60
CA LEU A 141 -0.79 12.43 -0.26
C LEU A 141 -2.04 11.80 0.36
N GLY A 142 -3.21 12.44 0.20
CA GLY A 142 -4.48 11.84 0.60
C GLY A 142 -4.76 10.52 -0.10
N MET A 143 -4.58 10.46 -1.41
CA MET A 143 -4.73 9.23 -2.20
C MET A 143 -3.73 8.15 -1.76
N ALA A 144 -2.44 8.52 -1.64
CA ALA A 144 -1.37 7.61 -1.28
C ALA A 144 -1.57 6.95 0.08
N PHE A 145 -2.10 7.69 1.06
CA PHE A 145 -2.26 7.18 2.42
C PHE A 145 -3.71 6.84 2.76
N LEU A 146 -4.67 7.75 2.57
CA LEU A 146 -6.04 7.56 3.03
C LEU A 146 -6.87 6.64 2.13
N LEU A 147 -6.61 6.66 0.80
CA LEU A 147 -7.35 5.81 -0.14
C LEU A 147 -6.68 4.45 -0.37
N GLN A 148 -5.35 4.39 -0.41
CA GLN A 148 -4.62 3.18 -0.80
C GLN A 148 -3.74 2.62 0.33
N GLY A 149 -2.67 3.31 0.74
CA GLY A 149 -1.66 2.75 1.64
C GLY A 149 -2.21 2.26 2.98
N ILE A 150 -3.02 3.04 3.68
CA ILE A 150 -3.57 2.64 4.98
C ILE A 150 -4.64 1.56 4.81
N PRO A 151 -5.71 1.74 4.01
CA PRO A 151 -6.77 0.74 3.94
C PRO A 151 -6.27 -0.59 3.39
N GLU A 152 -5.46 -0.58 2.34
CA GLU A 152 -4.97 -1.81 1.74
C GLU A 152 -4.01 -2.55 2.69
N GLU A 153 -3.05 -1.85 3.32
CA GLU A 153 -2.14 -2.52 4.24
C GLU A 153 -2.84 -3.00 5.53
N PHE A 154 -3.89 -2.32 5.99
CA PHE A 154 -4.70 -2.80 7.11
C PHE A 154 -5.41 -4.11 6.77
N ILE A 155 -5.90 -4.26 5.54
CA ILE A 155 -6.55 -5.48 5.06
C ILE A 155 -5.52 -6.59 4.83
N TRP A 156 -4.46 -6.30 4.06
CA TRP A 156 -3.53 -7.33 3.58
C TRP A 156 -2.48 -7.71 4.64
N ARG A 157 -1.84 -6.74 5.31
CA ARG A 157 -0.76 -6.99 6.28
C ARG A 157 -1.25 -6.92 7.72
N GLY A 158 -2.29 -6.14 7.99
CA GLY A 158 -2.92 -6.08 9.30
C GLY A 158 -3.77 -7.32 9.60
N TRP A 159 -4.66 -7.70 8.68
CA TRP A 159 -5.61 -8.81 8.93
C TRP A 159 -5.28 -10.09 8.18
N LEU A 160 -5.17 -10.07 6.84
CA LEU A 160 -5.05 -11.31 6.07
C LEU A 160 -3.75 -12.06 6.39
N LEU A 161 -2.62 -11.38 6.41
CA LEU A 161 -1.31 -12.01 6.63
C LEU A 161 -1.24 -12.80 7.94
N PRO A 162 -1.54 -12.23 9.13
CA PRO A 162 -1.55 -13.00 10.37
C PRO A 162 -2.66 -14.06 10.40
N SER A 163 -3.80 -13.81 9.76
CA SER A 163 -4.92 -14.75 9.66
C SER A 163 -4.56 -15.99 8.83
N LEU A 164 -3.76 -15.84 7.77
CA LEU A 164 -3.18 -16.94 7.01
C LEU A 164 -2.07 -17.64 7.81
N GLY A 165 -1.18 -16.86 8.44
CA GLY A 165 -0.07 -17.39 9.24
C GLY A 165 -0.50 -18.26 10.41
N ALA A 166 -1.73 -18.08 10.92
CA ALA A 166 -2.34 -18.97 11.92
C ALA A 166 -2.76 -20.35 11.35
N LYS A 167 -2.75 -20.55 10.02
CA LYS A 167 -3.22 -21.77 9.35
C LYS A 167 -2.13 -22.48 8.56
N ILE A 168 -1.18 -21.72 8.03
CA ILE A 168 -0.05 -22.21 7.22
C ILE A 168 1.22 -21.52 7.69
N SER A 169 2.38 -22.05 7.30
CA SER A 169 3.63 -21.38 7.66
C SER A 169 3.66 -19.95 7.15
N MET A 170 4.28 -19.04 7.91
CA MET A 170 4.35 -17.62 7.57
C MET A 170 4.99 -17.36 6.18
N ARG A 171 5.89 -18.25 5.75
CA ARG A 171 6.50 -18.16 4.39
C ARG A 171 5.44 -18.32 3.31
N TRP A 172 4.56 -19.30 3.45
CA TRP A 172 3.43 -19.49 2.52
C TRP A 172 2.38 -18.40 2.64
N ALA A 173 2.09 -17.93 3.86
CA ALA A 173 1.17 -16.82 4.08
C ALA A 173 1.65 -15.55 3.36
N VAL A 174 2.94 -15.22 3.45
CA VAL A 174 3.55 -14.12 2.68
C VAL A 174 3.42 -14.37 1.18
N GLY A 175 3.82 -15.53 0.68
CA GLY A 175 3.74 -15.87 -0.75
C GLY A 175 2.32 -15.69 -1.30
N PHE A 176 1.31 -16.26 -0.63
CA PHE A 176 -0.10 -16.11 -1.02
C PHE A 176 -0.55 -14.66 -0.99
N SER A 177 -0.27 -13.94 0.11
CA SER A 177 -0.66 -12.52 0.23
C SER A 177 -0.05 -11.67 -0.87
N VAL A 178 1.22 -11.88 -1.21
CA VAL A 178 1.93 -11.13 -2.25
C VAL A 178 1.37 -11.44 -3.64
N VAL A 179 1.24 -12.73 -3.97
CA VAL A 179 0.77 -13.15 -5.31
C VAL A 179 -0.66 -12.67 -5.55
N VAL A 180 -1.57 -12.89 -4.60
CA VAL A 180 -2.96 -12.47 -4.78
C VAL A 180 -3.07 -10.95 -4.86
N PHE A 181 -2.42 -10.21 -3.95
CA PHE A 181 -2.40 -8.75 -3.99
C PHE A 181 -1.87 -8.23 -5.33
N GLY A 182 -0.74 -8.74 -5.78
CA GLY A 182 -0.16 -8.37 -7.07
C GLY A 182 -1.09 -8.68 -8.24
N SER A 183 -1.73 -9.87 -8.24
CA SER A 183 -2.65 -10.30 -9.31
C SER A 183 -3.89 -9.40 -9.43
N LEU A 184 -4.37 -8.78 -8.35
CA LEU A 184 -5.48 -7.83 -8.42
C LEU A 184 -5.13 -6.59 -9.26
N HIS A 185 -3.85 -6.32 -9.47
CA HIS A 185 -3.40 -5.21 -10.31
C HIS A 185 -3.45 -5.50 -11.82
N LEU A 186 -3.82 -6.72 -12.24
CA LEU A 186 -4.12 -7.02 -13.65
C LEU A 186 -5.27 -6.18 -14.20
N VAL A 187 -6.19 -5.75 -13.32
CA VAL A 187 -7.31 -4.86 -13.70
C VAL A 187 -7.00 -3.37 -13.47
N SER A 188 -5.82 -3.04 -12.94
CA SER A 188 -5.40 -1.67 -12.69
C SER A 188 -4.97 -0.99 -14.00
N ARG A 189 -5.25 0.31 -14.09
CA ARG A 189 -4.83 1.15 -15.22
C ARG A 189 -3.63 2.01 -14.79
N GLY A 190 -2.44 1.62 -15.21
CA GLY A 190 -1.18 2.34 -14.93
C GLY A 190 -0.45 2.81 -16.20
N GLY A 191 -1.17 2.86 -17.37
CA GLY A 191 -0.58 3.24 -18.65
C GLY A 191 -0.24 2.05 -19.57
N GLN A 192 -0.65 0.82 -19.19
CA GLN A 192 -0.42 -0.37 -20.02
C GLN A 192 -1.27 -0.31 -21.30
N SER A 193 -0.65 -0.58 -22.44
CA SER A 193 -1.28 -0.54 -23.76
C SER A 193 -1.60 -1.93 -24.33
N ASN A 194 -0.97 -2.99 -23.82
CA ASN A 194 -1.12 -4.36 -24.29
C ASN A 194 -0.94 -5.40 -23.18
N ALA A 195 -1.24 -6.67 -23.48
CA ALA A 195 -1.21 -7.76 -22.51
C ALA A 195 0.19 -7.99 -21.87
N LEU A 196 1.27 -7.84 -22.65
CA LEU A 196 2.63 -8.00 -22.14
C LEU A 196 2.95 -6.91 -21.10
N GLU A 197 2.57 -5.68 -21.37
CA GLU A 197 2.75 -4.58 -20.44
C GLU A 197 1.94 -4.76 -19.16
N HIS A 198 0.74 -5.35 -19.20
CA HIS A 198 0.00 -5.72 -17.99
C HIS A 198 0.77 -6.74 -17.14
N VAL A 199 1.44 -7.72 -17.78
CA VAL A 199 2.27 -8.69 -17.07
C VAL A 199 3.52 -8.04 -16.47
N ILE A 200 4.21 -7.19 -17.23
CA ILE A 200 5.40 -6.45 -16.74
C ILE A 200 5.01 -5.52 -15.58
N TYR A 201 3.87 -4.85 -15.67
CA TYR A 201 3.36 -3.97 -14.62
C TYR A 201 3.24 -4.68 -13.26
N LEU A 202 2.92 -5.99 -13.25
CA LEU A 202 2.81 -6.76 -12.00
C LEU A 202 4.13 -6.83 -11.21
N ALA A 203 5.27 -6.64 -11.84
CA ALA A 203 6.55 -6.63 -11.13
C ALA A 203 6.54 -5.62 -9.98
N MET A 204 5.93 -4.46 -10.21
CA MET A 204 5.88 -3.37 -9.25
C MET A 204 5.02 -3.71 -8.02
N PRO A 205 3.71 -4.05 -8.14
CA PRO A 205 2.91 -4.41 -6.97
C PRO A 205 3.39 -5.70 -6.29
N LEU A 206 3.96 -6.67 -7.00
CA LEU A 206 4.55 -7.85 -6.39
C LEU A 206 5.80 -7.50 -5.56
N GLY A 207 6.68 -6.64 -6.10
CA GLY A 207 7.90 -6.22 -5.42
C GLY A 207 7.61 -5.46 -4.13
N PHE A 208 6.80 -4.41 -4.19
CA PHE A 208 6.49 -3.65 -2.97
C PHE A 208 5.61 -4.45 -1.99
N ALA A 209 4.72 -5.32 -2.47
CA ALA A 209 3.94 -6.21 -1.62
C ALA A 209 4.83 -7.13 -0.77
N TYR A 210 5.91 -7.65 -1.37
CA TYR A 210 6.88 -8.47 -0.66
C TYR A 210 7.66 -7.63 0.37
N ALA A 211 8.15 -6.45 -0.01
CA ALA A 211 8.83 -5.54 0.91
C ALA A 211 7.92 -5.12 2.08
N ALA A 212 6.65 -4.78 1.81
CA ALA A 212 5.66 -4.44 2.81
C ALA A 212 5.42 -5.58 3.82
N ALA A 213 5.32 -6.84 3.33
CA ALA A 213 5.18 -7.99 4.19
C ALA A 213 6.42 -8.19 5.08
N MET A 214 7.63 -8.05 4.54
CA MET A 214 8.87 -8.15 5.32
C MET A 214 8.99 -7.02 6.35
N ALA A 215 8.72 -5.78 5.97
CA ALA A 215 8.73 -4.63 6.87
C ALA A 215 7.70 -4.81 8.01
N ARG A 216 6.48 -5.27 7.70
CA ARG A 216 5.43 -5.58 8.69
C ARG A 216 5.90 -6.61 9.72
N LEU A 217 6.51 -7.71 9.26
CA LEU A 217 6.96 -8.79 10.15
C LEU A 217 8.12 -8.36 11.04
N VAL A 218 9.07 -7.62 10.51
CA VAL A 218 10.27 -7.20 11.24
C VAL A 218 9.99 -6.07 12.22
N ALA A 219 9.19 -5.09 11.81
CA ALA A 219 8.81 -3.96 12.68
C ALA A 219 7.72 -4.32 13.71
N ASP A 220 7.08 -5.48 13.57
CA ASP A 220 5.88 -5.87 14.31
C ASP A 220 4.80 -4.75 14.29
N SER A 221 4.65 -4.09 13.13
CA SER A 221 3.76 -2.95 12.95
C SER A 221 3.26 -2.85 11.52
N THR A 222 1.94 -2.72 11.34
CA THR A 222 1.33 -2.52 10.01
C THR A 222 1.71 -1.16 9.41
N TRP A 223 2.09 -0.19 10.23
CA TRP A 223 2.57 1.12 9.76
C TRP A 223 3.86 1.02 8.93
N ALA A 224 4.71 0.03 9.18
CA ALA A 224 5.88 -0.21 8.35
C ALA A 224 5.49 -0.57 6.90
N ALA A 225 4.45 -1.38 6.73
CA ALA A 225 3.90 -1.70 5.41
C ALA A 225 3.22 -0.49 4.76
N VAL A 226 2.48 0.31 5.53
CA VAL A 226 1.89 1.59 5.05
C VAL A 226 2.99 2.52 4.53
N GLY A 227 4.15 2.57 5.19
CA GLY A 227 5.31 3.35 4.73
C GLY A 227 5.85 2.89 3.38
N VAL A 228 5.85 1.58 3.10
CA VAL A 228 6.24 1.04 1.78
C VAL A 228 5.23 1.48 0.71
N HIS A 229 3.95 1.21 0.93
CA HIS A 229 2.90 1.41 -0.06
C HIS A 229 2.60 2.90 -0.29
N GLY A 230 2.27 3.64 0.76
CA GLY A 230 2.04 5.09 0.66
C GLY A 230 3.29 5.86 0.23
N GLY A 231 4.47 5.39 0.66
CA GLY A 231 5.75 5.93 0.25
C GLY A 231 5.99 5.77 -1.25
N TYR A 232 5.67 4.61 -1.83
CA TYR A 232 5.74 4.39 -3.28
C TYR A 232 4.91 5.45 -4.05
N HIS A 233 3.64 5.63 -3.72
CA HIS A 233 2.78 6.60 -4.39
C HIS A 233 3.30 8.04 -4.21
N THR A 234 3.75 8.39 -3.00
CA THR A 234 4.33 9.71 -2.72
C THR A 234 5.59 9.96 -3.54
N ALA A 235 6.47 8.95 -3.64
CA ALA A 235 7.72 9.05 -4.39
C ALA A 235 7.47 9.21 -5.89
N MET A 236 6.46 8.55 -6.45
CA MET A 236 6.08 8.71 -7.86
C MET A 236 5.65 10.13 -8.20
N VAL A 237 4.95 10.81 -7.26
CA VAL A 237 4.56 12.22 -7.47
C VAL A 237 5.75 13.17 -7.42
N ILE A 238 6.67 12.94 -6.48
CA ILE A 238 7.90 13.73 -6.40
C ILE A 238 8.78 13.48 -7.64
N ALA A 239 8.80 12.24 -8.12
CA ALA A 239 9.49 11.89 -9.35
C ALA A 239 8.93 12.62 -10.60
N ASN A 240 7.66 13.04 -10.57
CA ASN A 240 7.02 13.81 -11.66
C ASN A 240 7.64 15.21 -11.91
N VAL A 241 8.50 15.71 -11.01
CA VAL A 241 9.27 16.94 -11.28
C VAL A 241 10.49 16.67 -12.17
N LEU A 242 10.85 15.40 -12.39
CA LEU A 242 11.90 14.96 -13.26
C LEU A 242 11.32 14.50 -14.62
N PRO A 243 12.07 14.54 -15.71
CA PRO A 243 11.62 14.06 -17.03
C PRO A 243 11.61 12.53 -17.09
N ILE A 244 10.92 11.89 -16.15
CA ILE A 244 10.75 10.45 -16.07
C ILE A 244 9.53 10.05 -16.87
N ASN A 245 9.71 9.12 -17.81
CA ASN A 245 8.61 8.56 -18.59
C ASN A 245 8.01 7.33 -17.90
N ASN A 246 6.69 7.27 -17.87
CA ASN A 246 5.97 6.07 -17.48
C ASN A 246 6.17 4.98 -18.53
N SER A 247 6.76 3.87 -18.15
CA SER A 247 7.17 2.83 -19.10
C SER A 247 7.23 1.44 -18.43
N PRO A 248 7.14 0.36 -19.23
CA PRO A 248 7.36 -1.00 -18.72
C PRO A 248 8.70 -1.18 -18.02
N THR A 249 9.75 -0.54 -18.52
CA THR A 249 11.08 -0.56 -17.90
C THR A 249 11.06 0.07 -16.50
N LEU A 250 10.40 1.22 -16.34
CA LEU A 250 10.27 1.88 -15.04
C LEU A 250 9.54 0.95 -14.04
N TRP A 251 8.43 0.33 -14.45
CA TRP A 251 7.66 -0.58 -13.58
C TRP A 251 8.49 -1.79 -13.16
N ALA A 252 9.22 -2.40 -14.09
CA ALA A 252 10.09 -3.54 -13.81
C ALA A 252 11.23 -3.17 -12.85
N LEU A 253 11.88 -2.03 -13.05
CA LEU A 253 12.97 -1.54 -12.20
C LEU A 253 12.46 -1.27 -10.77
N ILE A 254 11.35 -0.53 -10.63
CA ILE A 254 10.75 -0.26 -9.32
C ILE A 254 10.40 -1.58 -8.61
N GLY A 255 9.77 -2.52 -9.32
CA GLY A 255 9.42 -3.83 -8.76
C GLY A 255 10.64 -4.63 -8.31
N ALA A 256 11.67 -4.69 -9.13
CA ALA A 256 12.92 -5.39 -8.81
C ALA A 256 13.63 -4.77 -7.59
N LEU A 257 13.72 -3.43 -7.53
CA LEU A 257 14.33 -2.73 -6.41
C LEU A 257 13.55 -2.95 -5.10
N TRP A 258 12.23 -2.86 -5.13
CA TRP A 258 11.40 -3.19 -3.97
C TRP A 258 11.54 -4.64 -3.54
N PHE A 259 11.60 -5.58 -4.49
CA PHE A 259 11.83 -6.99 -4.16
C PHE A 259 13.20 -7.20 -3.52
N ALA A 260 14.25 -6.53 -4.02
CA ALA A 260 15.58 -6.55 -3.43
C ALA A 260 15.60 -5.99 -2.01
N VAL A 261 14.88 -4.88 -1.74
CA VAL A 261 14.70 -4.35 -0.38
C VAL A 261 14.03 -5.38 0.53
N GLY A 262 12.96 -6.03 0.07
CA GLY A 262 12.31 -7.11 0.83
C GLY A 262 13.26 -8.27 1.15
N LEU A 263 14.10 -8.68 0.19
CA LEU A 263 15.13 -9.70 0.40
C LEU A 263 16.19 -9.24 1.43
N ALA A 264 16.63 -7.98 1.35
CA ALA A 264 17.60 -7.41 2.28
C ALA A 264 17.04 -7.39 3.72
N ILE A 265 15.79 -6.95 3.91
CA ILE A 265 15.12 -6.97 5.22
C ILE A 265 15.02 -8.41 5.74
N ARG A 266 14.63 -9.36 4.89
CA ARG A 266 14.55 -10.78 5.25
C ARG A 266 15.90 -11.36 5.65
N ALA A 267 16.97 -11.04 4.91
CA ALA A 267 18.31 -11.54 5.19
C ALA A 267 18.85 -10.96 6.52
N TRP A 268 18.62 -9.68 6.75
CA TRP A 268 19.09 -8.98 7.94
C TRP A 268 18.41 -9.44 9.22
N ARG A 269 17.07 -9.58 9.24
CA ARG A 269 16.27 -9.83 10.46
C ARG A 269 15.71 -11.24 10.57
N ARG A 270 15.83 -12.05 9.52
CA ARG A 270 15.40 -13.47 9.48
C ARG A 270 13.99 -13.71 10.07
N PRO A 271 12.93 -13.02 9.60
CA PRO A 271 11.60 -13.05 10.23
C PRO A 271 10.93 -14.43 10.22
N PHE A 272 11.52 -15.43 9.58
CA PHE A 272 11.04 -16.80 9.52
C PHE A 272 11.91 -17.78 10.33
N ALA A 273 12.90 -17.32 11.08
CA ALA A 273 13.65 -18.20 11.98
C ALA A 273 12.73 -18.72 13.08
N PRO A 274 12.89 -19.96 13.54
CA PRO A 274 12.22 -20.43 14.75
C PRO A 274 12.53 -19.48 15.90
N ALA A 275 11.54 -19.22 16.77
CA ALA A 275 11.81 -18.53 18.03
C ALA A 275 12.89 -19.31 18.75
N GLN A 276 13.97 -18.66 19.15
CA GLN A 276 14.97 -19.29 20.00
C GLN A 276 14.24 -19.72 21.28
N SER A 277 14.27 -21.01 21.61
CA SER A 277 13.80 -21.52 22.91
C SER A 277 14.61 -20.80 23.98
N ASP A 278 13.91 -20.17 24.92
CA ASP A 278 14.54 -19.51 26.06
C ASP A 278 15.37 -20.57 26.83
N PRO A 279 16.69 -20.35 27.04
CA PRO A 279 17.52 -21.32 27.75
C PRO A 279 17.10 -21.55 29.21
N GLN A 280 16.14 -20.78 29.73
CA GLN A 280 15.71 -20.86 31.12
C GLN A 280 14.63 -21.90 31.44
N GLU A 281 14.06 -22.59 30.43
CA GLU A 281 13.08 -23.67 30.69
C GLU A 281 13.69 -25.06 31.02
N SER A 282 15.01 -25.20 31.13
CA SER A 282 15.68 -26.43 31.52
C SER A 282 16.24 -26.36 32.95
N VAL A 283 15.39 -26.11 33.95
CA VAL A 283 15.71 -26.47 35.33
C VAL A 283 14.94 -27.76 35.68
N PRO A 284 15.58 -28.91 35.71
CA PRO A 284 14.95 -30.13 36.26
C PRO A 284 14.81 -29.94 37.77
N ALA A 285 13.67 -30.39 38.29
CA ALA A 285 13.35 -30.46 39.70
C ALA A 285 14.26 -31.42 40.45
#